data_d534cf0d31a8e130c61bb824c517b17f
#
_entry.id   d534cf0d31a8e130c61bb824c517b17f
#
_cell.length_a   1.000
_cell.length_b   1.000
_cell.length_c   1.000
_cell.angle_alpha   90.00
_cell.angle_beta   90.00
_cell.angle_gamma   90.00
#
_symmetry.space_group_name_H-M   'P 1'
#
loop_
_entity.id
_entity.type
_entity.pdbx_description
1 polymer ?
#
loop_
_entity_poly.entity_id
_entity_poly.type
_entity_poly.pdbx_seq_one_letter_code
_entity_poly.pdbx_strand_id
1 'polypeptide(L)'
;FSNTRTFFERKKNEPKFKKAIAIRTFLKTNSKIDINDERISLMMGKKCHLVIYPINKKKELNLVCIVRVKKYDPNNIKSSIDKVINQNSNLKNVFDGNLKYWPLYSTPKILPSSHDKVFYIGDAFNGFLPTLAQGAVQSLESANELFNLIKEENADIQNSYFKQRLERAEIIKKRSNFNFFVFHFSSSIMQTLRNFIIKFLVKKK
;
A
#
# COMPACT_ATOMS: atom_id res chain seq x y z
N PHE A 1 6.39 6.91 -6.02
CA PHE A 1 7.13 8.00 -5.37
C PHE A 1 6.98 9.28 -6.17
N SER A 2 6.83 10.42 -5.50
CA SER A 2 6.54 11.69 -6.17
C SER A 2 7.80 12.35 -6.74
N ASN A 3 7.83 12.53 -8.06
CA ASN A 3 8.87 13.30 -8.73
C ASN A 3 8.88 14.78 -8.29
N THR A 4 7.71 15.32 -7.96
CA THR A 4 7.55 16.70 -7.47
C THR A 4 8.40 16.94 -6.22
N ARG A 5 8.32 16.06 -5.22
CA ARG A 5 9.13 16.20 -4.01
C ARG A 5 10.62 16.08 -4.31
N THR A 6 11.02 15.18 -5.19
CA THR A 6 12.42 15.02 -5.59
C THR A 6 12.94 16.27 -6.30
N PHE A 7 12.11 16.94 -7.10
CA PHE A 7 12.46 18.16 -7.79
C PHE A 7 12.77 19.30 -6.80
N PHE A 8 11.90 19.53 -5.80
CA PHE A 8 12.07 20.63 -4.84
C PHE A 8 13.08 20.34 -3.73
N GLU A 9 13.04 19.13 -3.16
CA GLU A 9 13.86 18.77 -1.98
C GLU A 9 15.18 18.08 -2.34
N ARG A 10 15.44 17.93 -3.63
CA ARG A 10 16.58 17.19 -4.17
C ARG A 10 16.67 15.80 -3.48
N LYS A 11 17.85 15.35 -3.10
CA LYS A 11 18.05 14.01 -2.48
C LYS A 11 17.72 13.92 -0.98
N LYS A 12 17.13 14.95 -0.39
CA LYS A 12 16.75 14.89 1.02
C LYS A 12 15.58 13.90 1.20
N ASN A 13 15.69 12.99 2.17
CA ASN A 13 14.63 12.05 2.56
C ASN A 13 14.22 11.05 1.45
N GLU A 14 15.19 10.44 0.79
CA GLU A 14 14.94 9.44 -0.25
C GLU A 14 14.09 8.26 0.27
N PRO A 15 13.15 7.75 -0.55
CA PRO A 15 12.33 6.62 -0.15
C PRO A 15 13.15 5.36 0.01
N LYS A 16 12.81 4.59 1.04
CA LYS A 16 13.47 3.32 1.32
C LYS A 16 12.68 2.15 0.77
N PHE A 17 13.35 1.27 0.04
CA PHE A 17 12.78 0.02 -0.43
C PHE A 17 12.35 -0.86 0.75
N LYS A 18 11.11 -1.34 0.74
CA LYS A 18 10.51 -2.11 1.84
C LYS A 18 10.68 -3.62 1.70
N LYS A 19 11.59 -4.05 0.83
CA LYS A 19 11.84 -5.47 0.54
C LYS A 19 10.55 -6.21 0.18
N ALA A 20 9.73 -5.57 -0.63
CA ALA A 20 8.48 -6.12 -1.13
C ALA A 20 8.14 -5.55 -2.50
N ILE A 21 7.42 -6.35 -3.27
CA ILE A 21 7.00 -6.05 -4.63
C ILE A 21 5.50 -6.26 -4.71
N ALA A 22 4.79 -5.29 -5.27
CA ALA A 22 3.40 -5.44 -5.65
C ALA A 22 3.31 -6.00 -7.07
N ILE A 23 2.50 -7.04 -7.24
CA ILE A 23 2.16 -7.65 -8.52
C ILE A 23 0.69 -7.38 -8.75
N ARG A 24 0.34 -6.90 -9.93
CA ARG A 24 -1.06 -6.64 -10.28
C ARG A 24 -1.43 -7.36 -11.56
N THR A 25 -2.62 -7.94 -11.56
CA THR A 25 -3.27 -8.51 -12.73
C THR A 25 -4.78 -8.32 -12.65
N PHE A 26 -5.45 -8.57 -13.76
CA PHE A 26 -6.91 -8.52 -13.88
C PHE A 26 -7.41 -9.86 -14.38
N LEU A 27 -8.52 -10.32 -13.81
CA LEU A 27 -9.21 -11.53 -14.26
C LEU A 27 -10.65 -11.18 -14.62
N LYS A 28 -11.17 -11.84 -15.66
CA LYS A 28 -12.61 -11.80 -15.94
C LYS A 28 -13.36 -12.63 -14.89
N THR A 29 -14.54 -12.18 -14.46
CA THR A 29 -15.35 -12.83 -13.42
C THR A 29 -15.78 -14.27 -13.77
N ASN A 30 -15.76 -14.65 -15.04
CA ASN A 30 -16.04 -16.03 -15.49
C ASN A 30 -14.84 -16.99 -15.33
N SER A 31 -13.74 -16.56 -14.76
CA SER A 31 -12.60 -17.44 -14.47
C SER A 31 -12.95 -18.41 -13.34
N LYS A 32 -12.46 -19.66 -13.43
CA LYS A 32 -12.71 -20.79 -12.50
C LYS A 32 -12.18 -20.58 -11.07
N ILE A 33 -12.13 -19.36 -10.59
CA ILE A 33 -11.67 -19.05 -9.24
C ILE A 33 -12.90 -18.81 -8.39
N ASP A 34 -13.10 -19.65 -7.38
CA ASP A 34 -14.15 -19.51 -6.38
C ASP A 34 -13.86 -18.33 -5.44
N ILE A 35 -14.08 -17.13 -5.96
CA ILE A 35 -13.93 -15.87 -5.24
C ILE A 35 -15.28 -15.15 -5.29
N ASN A 36 -15.73 -14.72 -4.11
CA ASN A 36 -16.91 -13.87 -4.05
C ASN A 36 -16.62 -12.54 -4.78
N ASP A 37 -17.24 -12.36 -5.95
CA ASP A 37 -17.08 -11.23 -6.84
C ASP A 37 -17.78 -9.94 -6.37
N GLU A 38 -18.45 -10.00 -5.22
CA GLU A 38 -19.16 -8.86 -4.62
C GLU A 38 -18.38 -8.17 -3.51
N ARG A 39 -17.32 -8.76 -3.01
CA ARG A 39 -16.59 -8.29 -1.81
C ARG A 39 -15.11 -8.11 -2.07
N ILE A 40 -14.50 -7.29 -1.22
CA ILE A 40 -13.04 -7.23 -1.12
C ILE A 40 -12.58 -8.44 -0.32
N SER A 41 -11.75 -9.28 -0.92
CA SER A 41 -11.15 -10.44 -0.29
C SER A 41 -9.67 -10.19 0.02
N LEU A 42 -9.24 -10.51 1.23
CA LEU A 42 -7.85 -10.45 1.67
C LEU A 42 -7.37 -11.87 2.02
N MET A 43 -6.44 -12.39 1.26
CA MET A 43 -5.77 -13.66 1.52
C MET A 43 -4.36 -13.41 2.03
N MET A 44 -4.02 -13.99 3.18
CA MET A 44 -2.71 -13.81 3.81
C MET A 44 -1.95 -15.13 3.82
N GLY A 45 -0.84 -15.16 3.09
CA GLY A 45 0.03 -16.33 2.97
C GLY A 45 1.40 -16.15 3.64
N LYS A 46 2.28 -17.10 3.39
CA LYS A 46 3.67 -17.02 3.85
C LYS A 46 4.44 -15.99 3.05
N LYS A 47 4.88 -14.90 3.70
CA LYS A 47 5.60 -13.77 3.08
C LYS A 47 4.85 -13.05 1.96
N CYS A 48 3.54 -13.24 1.85
CA CYS A 48 2.72 -12.55 0.87
C CYS A 48 1.31 -12.30 1.38
N HIS A 49 0.63 -11.37 0.75
CA HIS A 49 -0.82 -11.24 0.83
C HIS A 49 -1.39 -10.85 -0.53
N LEU A 50 -2.62 -11.26 -0.78
CA LEU A 50 -3.37 -10.98 -1.98
C LEU A 50 -4.65 -10.25 -1.62
N VAL A 51 -4.90 -9.13 -2.28
CA VAL A 51 -6.17 -8.40 -2.21
C VAL A 51 -6.88 -8.56 -3.54
N ILE A 52 -8.14 -8.95 -3.49
CA ILE A 52 -8.99 -9.14 -4.66
C ILE A 52 -10.24 -8.31 -4.48
N TYR A 53 -10.62 -7.55 -5.49
CA TYR A 53 -11.84 -6.78 -5.48
C TYR A 53 -12.41 -6.58 -6.87
N PRO A 54 -13.76 -6.48 -7.00
CA PRO A 54 -14.42 -6.28 -8.27
C PRO A 54 -14.19 -4.86 -8.77
N ILE A 55 -14.05 -4.75 -10.08
CA ILE A 55 -13.97 -3.50 -10.82
C ILE A 55 -14.88 -3.59 -12.05
N ASN A 56 -14.99 -2.48 -12.78
CA ASN A 56 -15.71 -2.44 -14.05
C ASN A 56 -17.14 -3.01 -13.96
N LYS A 57 -17.91 -2.54 -12.95
CA LYS A 57 -19.27 -3.03 -12.66
C LYS A 57 -19.31 -4.56 -12.44
N LYS A 58 -18.35 -5.10 -11.73
CA LYS A 58 -18.18 -6.52 -11.41
C LYS A 58 -17.87 -7.44 -12.59
N LYS A 59 -17.52 -6.91 -13.75
CA LYS A 59 -17.12 -7.70 -14.92
C LYS A 59 -15.70 -8.24 -14.83
N GLU A 60 -14.88 -7.60 -14.01
CA GLU A 60 -13.46 -7.92 -13.81
C GLU A 60 -13.11 -7.89 -12.33
N LEU A 61 -12.13 -8.71 -11.95
CA LEU A 61 -11.50 -8.72 -10.65
C LEU A 61 -10.11 -8.10 -10.77
N ASN A 62 -9.81 -7.12 -9.94
CA ASN A 62 -8.44 -6.63 -9.78
C ASN A 62 -7.76 -7.40 -8.66
N LEU A 63 -6.59 -7.95 -8.96
CA LEU A 63 -5.77 -8.73 -8.06
C LEU A 63 -4.47 -7.99 -7.79
N VAL A 64 -4.18 -7.75 -6.52
CA VAL A 64 -2.93 -7.13 -6.08
C VAL A 64 -2.27 -8.04 -5.05
N CYS A 65 -1.19 -8.70 -5.46
CA CYS A 65 -0.38 -9.51 -4.55
C CYS A 65 0.85 -8.74 -4.12
N ILE A 66 1.11 -8.67 -2.83
CA ILE A 66 2.34 -8.09 -2.28
C ILE A 66 3.20 -9.21 -1.73
N VAL A 67 4.39 -9.35 -2.30
CA VAL A 67 5.33 -10.43 -2.00
C VAL A 67 6.58 -9.85 -1.35
N ARG A 68 7.02 -10.43 -0.22
CA ARG A 68 8.29 -10.10 0.41
C ARG A 68 9.46 -10.73 -0.33
N VAL A 69 10.45 -9.91 -0.68
CA VAL A 69 11.68 -10.33 -1.35
C VAL A 69 12.91 -9.87 -0.53
N LYS A 70 14.04 -10.56 -0.69
CA LYS A 70 15.28 -10.15 -0.02
C LYS A 70 15.89 -8.89 -0.66
N LYS A 71 15.92 -8.86 -1.98
CA LYS A 71 16.51 -7.78 -2.81
C LYS A 71 15.61 -7.55 -4.01
N TYR A 72 15.57 -6.31 -4.49
CA TYR A 72 14.98 -5.99 -5.78
C TYR A 72 16.06 -6.11 -6.85
N ASP A 73 15.83 -7.00 -7.79
CA ASP A 73 16.64 -7.19 -8.97
C ASP A 73 15.69 -7.27 -10.17
N PRO A 74 15.65 -6.23 -11.04
CA PRO A 74 14.77 -6.21 -12.18
C PRO A 74 14.93 -7.41 -13.11
N ASN A 75 16.16 -7.94 -13.26
CA ASN A 75 16.47 -9.04 -14.15
C ASN A 75 16.05 -10.41 -13.58
N ASN A 76 15.96 -10.53 -12.23
CA ASN A 76 15.65 -11.77 -11.52
C ASN A 76 14.36 -11.70 -10.69
N ILE A 77 13.54 -10.69 -10.93
CA ILE A 77 12.33 -10.44 -10.14
C ILE A 77 11.35 -11.60 -10.23
N LYS A 78 11.14 -12.15 -11.43
CA LYS A 78 10.22 -13.26 -11.69
C LYS A 78 10.59 -14.47 -10.85
N SER A 79 11.84 -14.92 -10.89
CA SER A 79 12.33 -16.06 -10.08
C SER A 79 12.13 -15.87 -8.56
N SER A 80 12.32 -14.64 -8.08
CA SER A 80 12.11 -14.32 -6.66
C SER A 80 10.64 -14.36 -6.25
N ILE A 81 9.75 -13.99 -7.15
CA ILE A 81 8.29 -14.00 -6.95
C ILE A 81 7.77 -15.44 -7.04
N ASP A 82 8.19 -16.19 -8.05
CA ASP A 82 7.77 -17.59 -8.27
C ASP A 82 8.09 -18.45 -7.05
N LYS A 83 9.23 -18.23 -6.39
CA LYS A 83 9.57 -18.92 -5.13
C LYS A 83 8.54 -18.69 -4.03
N VAL A 84 7.94 -17.51 -3.94
CA VAL A 84 6.94 -17.20 -2.91
C VAL A 84 5.56 -17.67 -3.35
N ILE A 85 5.20 -17.50 -4.61
CA ILE A 85 3.93 -17.98 -5.18
C ILE A 85 3.84 -19.50 -5.08
N ASN A 86 4.90 -20.23 -5.43
CA ASN A 86 4.93 -21.68 -5.35
C ASN A 86 4.85 -22.23 -3.91
N GLN A 87 5.20 -21.43 -2.90
CA GLN A 87 4.98 -21.78 -1.49
C GLN A 87 3.53 -21.59 -1.03
N ASN A 88 2.67 -21.02 -1.87
CA ASN A 88 1.28 -20.71 -1.58
C ASN A 88 0.41 -21.30 -2.69
N SER A 89 -0.03 -22.55 -2.53
CA SER A 89 -0.74 -23.33 -3.55
C SER A 89 -1.92 -22.61 -4.19
N ASN A 90 -2.65 -21.80 -3.39
CA ASN A 90 -3.82 -21.05 -3.84
C ASN A 90 -3.49 -19.88 -4.78
N LEU A 91 -2.20 -19.52 -4.93
CA LEU A 91 -1.78 -18.40 -5.79
C LEU A 91 -1.23 -18.87 -7.15
N LYS A 92 -0.90 -20.16 -7.27
CA LYS A 92 -0.17 -20.70 -8.41
C LYS A 92 -0.85 -20.50 -9.76
N ASN A 93 -2.19 -20.54 -9.79
CA ASN A 93 -2.99 -20.43 -11.01
C ASN A 93 -3.57 -19.01 -11.22
N VAL A 94 -3.26 -18.07 -10.32
CA VAL A 94 -3.86 -16.74 -10.32
C VAL A 94 -3.00 -15.72 -11.09
N PHE A 95 -1.70 -16.02 -11.22
CA PHE A 95 -0.72 -15.10 -11.79
C PHE A 95 -0.09 -15.65 -13.07
N ASP A 96 -0.94 -16.14 -13.97
CA ASP A 96 -0.52 -16.50 -15.34
C ASP A 96 -0.68 -15.27 -16.26
N GLY A 97 0.35 -14.98 -17.07
CA GLY A 97 0.28 -13.96 -18.10
C GLY A 97 1.15 -12.72 -17.87
N ASN A 98 0.71 -11.60 -18.40
CA ASN A 98 1.49 -10.36 -18.44
C ASN A 98 1.40 -9.61 -17.10
N LEU A 99 2.30 -9.92 -16.17
CA LEU A 99 2.34 -9.37 -14.83
C LEU A 99 3.10 -8.04 -14.81
N LYS A 100 2.53 -7.05 -14.15
CA LYS A 100 3.23 -5.79 -13.86
C LYS A 100 3.77 -5.81 -12.43
N TYR A 101 4.99 -5.33 -12.25
CA TYR A 101 5.73 -5.38 -10.99
C TYR A 101 6.08 -3.97 -10.52
N TRP A 102 5.79 -3.67 -9.26
CA TRP A 102 6.13 -2.41 -8.62
C TRP A 102 6.86 -2.65 -7.32
N PRO A 103 8.15 -2.26 -7.21
CA PRO A 103 8.83 -2.28 -5.93
C PRO A 103 8.20 -1.29 -4.96
N LEU A 104 7.99 -1.71 -3.73
CA LEU A 104 7.38 -0.88 -2.71
C LEU A 104 8.43 -0.06 -1.97
N TYR A 105 8.20 1.23 -1.95
CA TYR A 105 8.99 2.20 -1.20
C TYR A 105 8.13 2.89 -0.16
N SER A 106 8.73 3.42 0.88
CA SER A 106 8.06 4.34 1.79
C SER A 106 9.00 5.47 2.19
N THR A 107 8.45 6.62 2.43
CA THR A 107 9.17 7.79 2.94
C THR A 107 9.63 7.54 4.37
N PRO A 108 10.91 7.67 4.72
CA PRO A 108 11.40 7.39 6.08
C PRO A 108 10.89 8.40 7.10
N LYS A 109 10.90 9.69 6.76
CA LYS A 109 10.42 10.79 7.61
C LYS A 109 9.39 11.62 6.84
N ILE A 110 8.44 12.21 7.56
CA ILE A 110 7.53 13.20 7.02
C ILE A 110 8.14 14.56 7.38
N LEU A 111 8.49 15.32 6.37
CA LEU A 111 9.15 16.62 6.53
C LEU A 111 8.32 17.69 5.82
N PRO A 112 8.31 18.94 6.34
CA PRO A 112 7.69 20.06 5.65
C PRO A 112 8.39 20.33 4.30
N SER A 113 7.80 21.18 3.49
CA SER A 113 8.49 21.76 2.34
C SER A 113 9.59 22.70 2.83
N SER A 114 10.73 22.71 2.13
CA SER A 114 11.79 23.71 2.32
C SER A 114 11.53 25.02 1.55
N HIS A 115 10.37 25.11 0.86
CA HIS A 115 9.97 26.25 0.05
C HIS A 115 8.64 26.83 0.56
N ASP A 116 8.59 28.09 0.87
CA ASP A 116 7.45 28.77 1.53
C ASP A 116 6.14 28.73 0.76
N LYS A 117 6.19 28.63 -0.57
CA LYS A 117 5.00 28.62 -1.45
C LYS A 117 4.69 27.24 -2.05
N VAL A 118 5.31 26.18 -1.53
CA VAL A 118 5.15 24.82 -2.06
C VAL A 118 4.52 23.92 -1.00
N PHE A 119 3.33 23.43 -1.28
CA PHE A 119 2.59 22.50 -0.42
C PHE A 119 2.59 21.11 -1.03
N TYR A 120 3.02 20.12 -0.27
CA TYR A 120 2.96 18.72 -0.71
C TYR A 120 1.64 18.09 -0.32
N ILE A 121 0.97 17.44 -1.26
CA ILE A 121 -0.24 16.64 -1.04
C ILE A 121 -0.01 15.20 -1.48
N GLY A 122 -0.80 14.27 -0.97
CA GLY A 122 -0.77 12.86 -1.33
C GLY A 122 0.62 12.23 -1.17
N ASP A 123 1.09 11.49 -2.17
CA ASP A 123 2.39 10.80 -2.16
C ASP A 123 3.58 11.76 -2.11
N ALA A 124 3.42 13.02 -2.51
CA ALA A 124 4.43 14.04 -2.33
C ALA A 124 4.61 14.42 -0.86
N PHE A 125 3.53 14.40 -0.07
CA PHE A 125 3.60 14.61 1.38
C PHE A 125 4.17 13.38 2.08
N ASN A 126 3.59 12.19 1.83
CA ASN A 126 4.07 10.92 2.36
C ASN A 126 3.58 9.71 1.56
N GLY A 127 4.52 8.93 1.04
CA GLY A 127 4.23 7.64 0.41
C GLY A 127 3.96 6.55 1.45
N PHE A 128 2.73 6.03 1.50
CA PHE A 128 2.31 4.96 2.39
C PHE A 128 2.48 3.58 1.76
N LEU A 129 2.64 2.55 2.59
CA LEU A 129 2.47 1.18 2.13
C LEU A 129 0.98 0.92 1.81
N PRO A 130 0.66 0.14 0.75
CA PRO A 130 -0.72 -0.01 0.27
C PRO A 130 -1.59 -0.94 1.13
N THR A 131 -1.19 -1.27 2.35
CA THR A 131 -1.87 -2.24 3.22
C THR A 131 -3.16 -1.73 3.87
N LEU A 132 -3.46 -0.45 3.74
CA LEU A 132 -4.70 0.17 4.23
C LEU A 132 -5.57 0.74 3.10
N ALA A 133 -5.10 0.68 1.84
CA ALA A 133 -5.75 1.32 0.69
C ALA A 133 -6.03 2.84 0.87
N GLN A 134 -5.23 3.54 1.68
CA GLN A 134 -5.47 4.93 2.10
C GLN A 134 -4.81 5.97 1.19
N GLY A 135 -3.99 5.60 0.21
CA GLY A 135 -3.21 6.57 -0.59
C GLY A 135 -4.07 7.66 -1.24
N ALA A 136 -5.09 7.26 -1.99
CA ALA A 136 -5.99 8.22 -2.65
C ALA A 136 -6.80 9.06 -1.65
N VAL A 137 -7.32 8.44 -0.59
CA VAL A 137 -8.07 9.14 0.47
C VAL A 137 -7.19 10.19 1.14
N GLN A 138 -5.94 9.88 1.43
CA GLN A 138 -5.00 10.83 2.03
C GLN A 138 -4.66 11.99 1.10
N SER A 139 -4.69 11.78 -0.21
CA SER A 139 -4.52 12.86 -1.19
C SER A 139 -5.70 13.81 -1.16
N LEU A 140 -6.93 13.28 -1.12
CA LEU A 140 -8.16 14.07 -1.03
C LEU A 140 -8.25 14.84 0.30
N GLU A 141 -7.98 14.18 1.43
CA GLU A 141 -7.92 14.83 2.74
C GLU A 141 -6.91 15.99 2.73
N SER A 142 -5.73 15.77 2.17
CA SER A 142 -4.67 16.79 2.09
C SER A 142 -5.12 18.01 1.27
N ALA A 143 -5.75 17.78 0.13
CA ALA A 143 -6.24 18.85 -0.71
C ALA A 143 -7.35 19.66 -0.02
N ASN A 144 -8.29 18.98 0.66
CA ASN A 144 -9.38 19.62 1.38
C ASN A 144 -8.88 20.46 2.57
N GLU A 145 -7.95 19.95 3.36
CA GLU A 145 -7.37 20.69 4.48
C GLU A 145 -6.62 21.95 4.01
N LEU A 146 -5.82 21.83 2.96
CA LEU A 146 -5.13 22.98 2.38
C LEU A 146 -6.13 24.02 1.84
N PHE A 147 -7.17 23.57 1.15
CA PHE A 147 -8.22 24.46 0.67
C PHE A 147 -8.91 25.22 1.79
N ASN A 148 -9.25 24.57 2.90
CA ASN A 148 -9.89 25.23 4.05
C ASN A 148 -8.98 26.27 4.69
N LEU A 149 -7.71 25.98 4.90
CA LEU A 149 -6.75 26.93 5.44
C LEU A 149 -6.57 28.19 4.55
N ILE A 150 -6.59 27.99 3.22
CA ILE A 150 -6.53 29.11 2.27
C ILE A 150 -7.81 29.94 2.36
N LYS A 151 -8.99 29.29 2.41
CA LYS A 151 -10.29 29.95 2.50
C LYS A 151 -10.47 30.76 3.80
N GLU A 152 -9.91 30.24 4.89
CA GLU A 152 -9.94 30.89 6.22
C GLU A 152 -8.90 31.99 6.35
N GLU A 153 -8.14 32.30 5.31
CA GLU A 153 -7.07 33.31 5.31
C GLU A 153 -6.06 33.12 6.48
N ASN A 154 -5.75 31.85 6.77
CA ASN A 154 -4.85 31.50 7.88
C ASN A 154 -3.49 32.18 7.70
N ALA A 155 -3.06 32.94 8.69
CA ALA A 155 -1.81 33.73 8.63
C ALA A 155 -0.54 32.85 8.50
N ASP A 156 -0.61 31.59 8.95
CA ASP A 156 0.51 30.63 8.88
C ASP A 156 0.03 29.31 8.27
N ILE A 157 -0.38 29.38 7.01
CA ILE A 157 -0.92 28.20 6.28
C ILE A 157 0.09 27.05 6.29
N GLN A 158 1.38 27.34 6.10
CA GLN A 158 2.38 26.28 5.92
C GLN A 158 2.56 25.43 7.17
N ASN A 159 2.75 26.05 8.33
CA ASN A 159 2.92 25.31 9.57
C ASN A 159 1.61 24.67 10.03
N SER A 160 0.49 25.36 9.90
CA SER A 160 -0.83 24.84 10.25
C SER A 160 -1.16 23.58 9.43
N TYR A 161 -1.01 23.64 8.10
CA TYR A 161 -1.19 22.50 7.22
C TYR A 161 -0.25 21.35 7.55
N PHE A 162 1.04 21.64 7.70
CA PHE A 162 2.01 20.58 8.00
C PHE A 162 1.70 19.88 9.32
N LYS A 163 1.36 20.61 10.38
CA LYS A 163 1.05 20.06 11.70
C LYS A 163 -0.18 19.15 11.65
N GLN A 164 -1.28 19.61 11.05
CA GLN A 164 -2.51 18.82 10.91
C GLN A 164 -2.27 17.54 10.11
N ARG A 165 -1.57 17.65 8.97
CA ARG A 165 -1.28 16.49 8.13
C ARG A 165 -0.29 15.53 8.75
N LEU A 166 0.69 16.03 9.53
CA LEU A 166 1.71 15.19 10.17
C LEU A 166 1.07 14.19 11.13
N GLU A 167 0.21 14.63 12.03
CA GLU A 167 -0.45 13.74 13.00
C GLU A 167 -1.24 12.63 12.30
N ARG A 168 -2.04 13.00 11.33
CA ARG A 168 -2.85 12.05 10.55
C ARG A 168 -2.00 11.07 9.77
N ALA A 169 -0.99 11.57 9.07
CA ALA A 169 -0.08 10.75 8.27
C ALA A 169 0.75 9.79 9.12
N GLU A 170 1.19 10.19 10.32
CA GLU A 170 1.92 9.30 11.23
C GLU A 170 1.05 8.15 11.74
N ILE A 171 -0.21 8.40 12.08
CA ILE A 171 -1.15 7.34 12.48
C ILE A 171 -1.30 6.32 11.37
N ILE A 172 -1.56 6.78 10.14
CA ILE A 172 -1.74 5.91 8.99
C ILE A 172 -0.46 5.15 8.67
N LYS A 173 0.69 5.81 8.73
CA LYS A 173 1.99 5.19 8.51
C LYS A 173 2.29 4.09 9.54
N LYS A 174 2.02 4.33 10.83
CA LYS A 174 2.18 3.32 11.89
C LYS A 174 1.26 2.11 11.64
N ARG A 175 -0.01 2.33 11.36
CA ARG A 175 -1.00 1.27 11.08
C ARG A 175 -0.66 0.51 9.79
N SER A 176 -0.26 1.20 8.74
CA SER A 176 0.13 0.59 7.47
C SER A 176 1.37 -0.31 7.61
N ASN A 177 2.38 0.15 8.36
CA ASN A 177 3.57 -0.66 8.66
C ASN A 177 3.23 -1.88 9.55
N PHE A 178 2.36 -1.72 10.53
CA PHE A 178 1.89 -2.83 11.37
C PHE A 178 1.16 -3.88 10.54
N ASN A 179 0.21 -3.48 9.70
CA ASN A 179 -0.48 -4.40 8.79
C ASN A 179 0.51 -5.10 7.85
N PHE A 180 1.46 -4.36 7.31
CA PHE A 180 2.50 -4.93 6.46
C PHE A 180 3.31 -6.02 7.18
N PHE A 181 3.63 -5.82 8.45
CA PHE A 181 4.30 -6.82 9.27
C PHE A 181 3.43 -8.06 9.49
N VAL A 182 2.19 -7.87 9.95
CA VAL A 182 1.25 -8.93 10.30
C VAL A 182 0.82 -9.77 9.08
N PHE A 183 0.58 -9.13 7.94
CA PHE A 183 0.15 -9.83 6.72
C PHE A 183 1.23 -10.75 6.13
N HIS A 184 2.50 -10.53 6.48
CA HIS A 184 3.63 -11.24 5.89
C HIS A 184 4.35 -12.18 6.87
N PHE A 185 3.70 -12.65 7.91
CA PHE A 185 4.30 -13.64 8.79
C PHE A 185 4.77 -14.87 8.03
N SER A 186 6.00 -15.31 8.31
CA SER A 186 6.60 -16.50 7.70
C SER A 186 6.58 -17.72 8.60
N SER A 187 6.52 -17.54 9.93
CA SER A 187 6.38 -18.61 10.93
C SER A 187 4.95 -19.14 10.97
N SER A 188 4.79 -20.44 10.96
CA SER A 188 3.47 -21.11 11.04
C SER A 188 2.75 -20.76 12.35
N ILE A 189 3.48 -20.69 13.46
CA ILE A 189 2.93 -20.32 14.77
C ILE A 189 2.32 -18.92 14.72
N MET A 190 3.07 -17.95 14.19
CA MET A 190 2.59 -16.57 14.07
C MET A 190 1.41 -16.43 13.11
N GLN A 191 1.37 -17.22 12.04
CA GLN A 191 0.22 -17.27 11.12
C GLN A 191 -1.02 -17.82 11.80
N THR A 192 -0.88 -18.90 12.57
CA THR A 192 -1.99 -19.49 13.33
C THR A 192 -2.54 -18.53 14.36
N LEU A 193 -1.66 -17.88 15.13
CA LEU A 193 -2.05 -16.88 16.12
C LEU A 193 -2.77 -15.68 15.46
N ARG A 194 -2.22 -15.15 14.39
CA ARG A 194 -2.87 -14.08 13.61
C ARG A 194 -4.26 -14.49 13.14
N ASN A 195 -4.38 -15.67 12.54
CA ASN A 195 -5.65 -16.15 12.00
C ASN A 195 -6.70 -16.36 13.11
N PHE A 196 -6.27 -16.85 14.27
CA PHE A 196 -7.12 -16.98 15.44
C PHE A 196 -7.66 -15.62 15.92
N ILE A 197 -6.76 -14.63 16.08
CA ILE A 197 -7.14 -13.27 16.50
C ILE A 197 -8.12 -12.64 15.50
N ILE A 198 -7.85 -12.73 14.21
CA ILE A 198 -8.73 -12.17 13.18
C ILE A 198 -10.10 -12.85 13.22
N LYS A 199 -10.15 -14.18 13.33
CA LYS A 199 -11.40 -14.92 13.42
C LYS A 199 -12.24 -14.49 14.63
N PHE A 200 -11.59 -14.22 15.76
CA PHE A 200 -12.25 -13.73 16.96
C PHE A 200 -12.80 -12.31 16.80
N LEU A 201 -12.02 -11.40 16.18
CA LEU A 201 -12.43 -10.02 15.95
C LEU A 201 -13.59 -9.91 14.93
N VAL A 202 -13.60 -10.75 13.90
CA VAL A 202 -14.64 -10.74 12.86
C VAL A 202 -15.95 -11.34 13.38
N LYS A 203 -15.92 -12.30 14.29
CA LYS A 203 -17.14 -12.92 14.89
C LYS A 203 -17.89 -12.00 15.85
N LYS A 204 -17.28 -10.90 16.32
CA LYS A 204 -17.90 -9.93 17.24
C LYS A 204 -18.72 -8.84 16.52
N LYS A 205 -18.93 -8.97 15.23
CA LYS A 205 -19.86 -8.15 14.46
C LYS A 205 -21.03 -9.03 14.01
#